data_70c4e66f894850f464f2d2bea9aa6974
#
_entry.id   70c4e66f894850f464f2d2bea9aa6974
#
_cell.length_a   1.000
_cell.length_b   1.000
_cell.length_c   1.000
_cell.angle_alpha   90.00
_cell.angle_beta   90.00
_cell.angle_gamma   90.00
#
_symmetry.space_group_name_H-M   'P 1'
#
loop_
_entity.id
_entity.type
_entity.pdbx_description
1 polymer ?
#
loop_
_entity_poly.entity_id
_entity_poly.type
_entity_poly.pdbx_seq_one_letter_code
_entity_poly.pdbx_strand_id
1 'polypeptide(L)'
;MSKIEDIVDALENKISKILHKQEVLKQTNTRLSEKLEQQQQKVLQQQEEIASWADKYETLKIANSMLGSDENKRETKLKINALIREIDHCIGQLSE
;
A
#
# COMPACT_ATOMS: atom_id res chain seq x y z
N MET A 1 55.37 -26.01 -9.86
CA MET A 1 54.16 -26.71 -10.23
C MET A 1 53.06 -26.52 -9.20
N SER A 2 53.37 -26.64 -7.93
CA SER A 2 52.38 -26.37 -6.85
C SER A 2 51.84 -24.94 -6.85
N LYS A 3 52.64 -23.95 -7.28
CA LYS A 3 52.17 -22.54 -7.36
C LYS A 3 51.07 -22.34 -8.37
N ILE A 4 51.11 -23.01 -9.50
CA ILE A 4 50.08 -22.88 -10.54
C ILE A 4 48.78 -23.52 -10.06
N GLU A 5 48.85 -24.66 -9.43
CA GLU A 5 47.73 -25.35 -8.84
C GLU A 5 47.08 -24.51 -7.73
N ASP A 6 47.88 -23.89 -6.87
CA ASP A 6 47.42 -23.00 -5.80
C ASP A 6 46.72 -21.75 -6.36
N ILE A 7 47.27 -21.19 -7.44
CA ILE A 7 46.65 -20.03 -8.11
C ILE A 7 45.31 -20.41 -8.74
N VAL A 8 45.26 -21.57 -9.41
CA VAL A 8 44.02 -22.06 -10.02
C VAL A 8 42.95 -22.33 -8.95
N ASP A 9 43.33 -22.97 -7.85
CA ASP A 9 42.44 -23.25 -6.73
C ASP A 9 41.92 -21.94 -6.10
N ALA A 10 42.78 -20.95 -5.93
CA ALA A 10 42.40 -19.64 -5.42
C ALA A 10 41.42 -18.94 -6.36
N LEU A 11 41.65 -19.02 -7.67
CA LEU A 11 40.73 -18.45 -8.68
C LEU A 11 39.37 -19.16 -8.67
N GLU A 12 39.38 -20.48 -8.61
CA GLU A 12 38.15 -21.27 -8.52
C GLU A 12 37.32 -20.88 -7.30
N ASN A 13 37.99 -20.72 -6.16
CA ASN A 13 37.32 -20.28 -4.92
C ASN A 13 36.72 -18.89 -5.06
N LYS A 14 37.44 -17.96 -5.67
CA LYS A 14 36.96 -16.59 -5.92
C LYS A 14 35.78 -16.58 -6.88
N ILE A 15 35.85 -17.34 -7.95
CA ILE A 15 34.77 -17.46 -8.92
C ILE A 15 33.51 -18.03 -8.25
N SER A 16 33.69 -19.09 -7.45
CA SER A 16 32.60 -19.70 -6.72
C SER A 16 31.90 -18.71 -5.78
N LYS A 17 32.67 -17.89 -5.06
CA LYS A 17 32.15 -16.84 -4.18
C LYS A 17 31.40 -15.77 -4.96
N ILE A 18 31.94 -15.35 -6.11
CA ILE A 18 31.27 -14.34 -6.96
C ILE A 18 29.98 -14.88 -7.49
N LEU A 19 29.94 -16.11 -7.97
CA LEU A 19 28.69 -16.75 -8.45
C LEU A 19 27.66 -16.87 -7.35
N HIS A 20 28.10 -17.21 -6.14
CA HIS A 20 27.20 -17.30 -4.99
C HIS A 20 26.62 -15.92 -4.64
N LYS A 21 27.44 -14.89 -4.60
CA LYS A 21 26.99 -13.50 -4.37
C LYS A 21 26.04 -13.04 -5.46
N GLN A 22 26.33 -13.38 -6.70
CA GLN A 22 25.46 -13.04 -7.83
C GLN A 22 24.08 -13.68 -7.69
N GLU A 23 24.03 -14.93 -7.29
CA GLU A 23 22.77 -15.64 -7.06
C GLU A 23 21.98 -15.00 -5.90
N VAL A 24 22.63 -14.69 -4.79
CA VAL A 24 22.02 -14.02 -3.64
C VAL A 24 21.46 -12.65 -4.04
N LEU A 25 22.23 -11.87 -4.81
CA LEU A 25 21.79 -10.56 -5.30
C LEU A 25 20.58 -10.68 -6.24
N LYS A 26 20.60 -11.69 -7.10
CA LYS A 26 19.51 -11.97 -8.03
C LYS A 26 18.21 -12.29 -7.28
N GLN A 27 18.30 -13.16 -6.26
CA GLN A 27 17.16 -13.49 -5.41
C GLN A 27 16.66 -12.28 -4.63
N THR A 28 17.58 -11.47 -4.11
CA THR A 28 17.24 -10.25 -3.40
C THR A 28 16.55 -9.25 -4.31
N ASN A 29 17.03 -9.09 -5.54
CA ASN A 29 16.40 -8.20 -6.53
C ASN A 29 15.00 -8.67 -6.88
N THR A 30 14.79 -9.96 -7.09
CA THR A 30 13.46 -10.51 -7.37
C THR A 30 12.50 -10.24 -6.21
N ARG A 31 12.95 -10.49 -4.98
CA ARG A 31 12.17 -10.24 -3.78
C ARG A 31 11.80 -8.76 -3.62
N LEU A 32 12.77 -7.88 -3.87
CA LEU A 32 12.54 -6.43 -3.79
C LEU A 32 11.59 -5.95 -4.87
N SER A 33 11.69 -6.48 -6.09
CA SER A 33 10.76 -6.17 -7.19
C SER A 33 9.34 -6.58 -6.85
N GLU A 34 9.13 -7.75 -6.29
CA GLU A 34 7.83 -8.24 -5.85
C GLU A 34 7.26 -7.36 -4.74
N LYS A 35 8.10 -7.01 -3.77
CA LYS A 35 7.73 -6.11 -2.68
C LYS A 35 7.31 -4.74 -3.20
N LEU A 36 8.08 -4.21 -4.15
CA LEU A 36 7.78 -2.92 -4.76
C LEU A 36 6.43 -2.94 -5.47
N GLU A 37 6.17 -3.99 -6.23
CA GLU A 37 4.89 -4.17 -6.93
C GLU A 37 3.72 -4.23 -5.94
N GLN A 38 3.85 -5.00 -4.86
CA GLN A 38 2.84 -5.08 -3.82
C GLN A 38 2.58 -3.72 -3.17
N GLN A 39 3.64 -2.96 -2.90
CA GLN A 39 3.52 -1.64 -2.31
C GLN A 39 2.86 -0.65 -3.26
N GLN A 40 3.16 -0.73 -4.55
CA GLN A 40 2.52 0.11 -5.56
C GLN A 40 1.02 -0.16 -5.65
N GLN A 41 0.61 -1.42 -5.63
CA GLN A 41 -0.80 -1.81 -5.60
C GLN A 41 -1.49 -1.28 -4.35
N LYS A 42 -0.82 -1.37 -3.21
CA LYS A 42 -1.33 -0.86 -1.94
C LYS A 42 -1.53 0.66 -1.98
N VAL A 43 -0.58 1.39 -2.56
CA VAL A 43 -0.67 2.84 -2.74
C VAL A 43 -1.86 3.20 -3.62
N LEU A 44 -2.06 2.50 -4.74
CA LEU A 44 -3.20 2.72 -5.63
C LEU A 44 -4.52 2.50 -4.91
N GLN A 45 -4.62 1.43 -4.14
CA GLN A 45 -5.80 1.12 -3.35
C GLN A 45 -6.08 2.21 -2.32
N GLN A 46 -5.05 2.67 -1.64
CA GLN A 46 -5.16 3.76 -0.66
C GLN A 46 -5.59 5.07 -1.32
N GLN A 47 -5.10 5.36 -2.53
CA GLN A 47 -5.52 6.56 -3.28
C GLN A 47 -7.00 6.49 -3.65
N GLU A 48 -7.50 5.33 -4.04
CA GLU A 48 -8.93 5.12 -4.31
C GLU A 48 -9.76 5.33 -3.04
N GLU A 49 -9.30 4.81 -1.91
CA GLU A 49 -9.95 5.01 -0.62
C GLU A 49 -10.00 6.49 -0.23
N ILE A 50 -8.89 7.20 -0.41
CA ILE A 50 -8.81 8.64 -0.12
C ILE A 50 -9.80 9.41 -1.00
N ALA A 51 -9.88 9.09 -2.29
CA ALA A 51 -10.82 9.73 -3.20
C ALA A 51 -12.27 9.47 -2.77
N SER A 52 -12.58 8.26 -2.35
CA SER A 52 -13.90 7.89 -1.85
C SER A 52 -14.26 8.67 -0.56
N TRP A 53 -13.31 8.78 0.36
CA TRP A 53 -13.47 9.53 1.60
C TRP A 53 -13.66 11.03 1.33
N ALA A 54 -12.89 11.59 0.40
CA ALA A 54 -13.01 12.99 -0.01
C ALA A 54 -14.39 13.29 -0.56
N ASP A 55 -14.94 12.38 -1.37
CA ASP A 55 -16.27 12.48 -1.95
C ASP A 55 -17.35 12.45 -0.86
N LYS A 56 -17.23 11.52 0.09
CA LYS A 56 -18.14 11.41 1.24
C LYS A 56 -18.07 12.66 2.12
N TYR A 57 -16.90 13.19 2.35
CA TYR A 57 -16.70 14.42 3.11
C TYR A 57 -17.39 15.61 2.44
N GLU A 58 -17.20 15.76 1.14
CA GLU A 58 -17.82 16.84 0.37
C GLU A 58 -19.34 16.75 0.39
N THR A 59 -19.88 15.54 0.22
CA THR A 59 -21.32 15.27 0.32
C THR A 59 -21.86 15.65 1.71
N LEU A 60 -21.14 15.27 2.75
CA LEU A 60 -21.51 15.59 4.13
C LEU A 60 -21.47 17.10 4.40
N LYS A 61 -20.46 17.78 3.86
CA LYS A 61 -20.30 19.23 3.97
C LYS A 61 -21.46 19.96 3.30
N ILE A 62 -21.85 19.54 2.10
CA ILE A 62 -23.00 20.08 1.38
C ILE A 62 -24.29 19.85 2.17
N ALA A 63 -24.49 18.63 2.65
CA ALA A 63 -25.66 18.28 3.47
C ALA A 63 -25.73 19.13 4.74
N ASN A 64 -24.59 19.35 5.39
CA ASN A 64 -24.51 20.17 6.60
C ASN A 64 -24.80 21.64 6.32
N SER A 65 -24.39 22.17 5.17
CA SER A 65 -24.67 23.55 4.76
C SER A 65 -26.11 23.79 4.39
N MET A 66 -26.86 22.73 4.05
CA MET A 66 -28.28 22.80 3.73
C MET A 66 -29.21 22.85 4.97
N LEU A 67 -28.64 22.83 6.17
CA LEU A 67 -29.37 22.92 7.43
C LEU A 67 -29.92 24.35 7.64
N GLY A 68 -30.92 24.75 6.83
CA GLY A 68 -31.52 26.09 6.89
C GLY A 68 -33.00 26.13 7.23
N SER A 69 -33.74 25.05 6.99
CA SER A 69 -35.19 24.98 7.29
C SER A 69 -35.51 23.74 8.13
N ASP A 70 -36.57 23.84 8.96
CA ASP A 70 -36.88 22.79 9.94
C ASP A 70 -37.28 21.44 9.33
N GLU A 71 -37.94 21.43 8.19
CA GLU A 71 -38.31 20.21 7.48
C GLU A 71 -37.09 19.54 6.83
N ASN A 72 -36.23 20.34 6.20
CA ASN A 72 -35.01 19.85 5.61
C ASN A 72 -34.00 19.42 6.65
N LYS A 73 -33.99 20.02 7.83
CA LYS A 73 -33.11 19.62 8.95
C LYS A 73 -33.30 18.16 9.33
N ARG A 74 -34.53 17.69 9.37
CA ARG A 74 -34.88 16.34 9.81
C ARG A 74 -34.40 15.30 8.77
N GLU A 75 -34.70 15.51 7.49
CA GLU A 75 -34.24 14.62 6.41
C GLU A 75 -32.71 14.63 6.26
N THR A 76 -32.12 15.82 6.32
CA THR A 76 -30.65 15.98 6.23
C THR A 76 -29.98 15.30 7.41
N LYS A 77 -30.54 15.42 8.61
CA LYS A 77 -30.02 14.76 9.81
C LYS A 77 -30.04 13.24 9.67
N LEU A 78 -31.08 12.66 9.09
CA LEU A 78 -31.17 11.23 8.83
C LEU A 78 -30.14 10.78 7.81
N LYS A 79 -29.92 11.54 6.74
CA LYS A 79 -28.92 11.27 5.72
C LYS A 79 -27.52 11.37 6.29
N ILE A 80 -27.24 12.38 7.11
CA ILE A 80 -25.96 12.55 7.79
C ILE A 80 -25.68 11.36 8.71
N ASN A 81 -26.66 10.94 9.48
CA ASN A 81 -26.53 9.80 10.38
C ASN A 81 -26.24 8.51 9.61
N ALA A 82 -26.88 8.31 8.45
CA ALA A 82 -26.61 7.16 7.58
C ALA A 82 -25.19 7.18 7.05
N LEU A 83 -24.68 8.35 6.62
CA LEU A 83 -23.32 8.53 6.16
C LEU A 83 -22.31 8.28 7.27
N ILE A 84 -22.58 8.76 8.48
CA ILE A 84 -21.71 8.52 9.64
C ILE A 84 -21.61 7.02 9.95
N ARG A 85 -22.72 6.30 9.85
CA ARG A 85 -22.73 4.84 10.04
C ARG A 85 -21.89 4.12 8.98
N GLU A 86 -21.98 4.54 7.72
CA GLU A 86 -21.15 4.00 6.66
C GLU A 86 -19.66 4.27 6.90
N ILE A 87 -19.34 5.48 7.34
CA ILE A 87 -17.97 5.88 7.69
C ILE A 87 -17.44 5.03 8.84
N ASP A 88 -18.21 4.87 9.90
CA ASP A 88 -17.85 4.05 11.06
C ASP A 88 -17.62 2.59 10.64
N HIS A 89 -18.47 2.07 9.77
CA HIS A 89 -18.33 0.70 9.25
C HIS A 89 -17.04 0.53 8.46
N CYS A 90 -16.71 1.50 7.60
CA CYS A 90 -15.45 1.47 6.83
C CYS A 90 -14.23 1.55 7.74
N ILE A 91 -14.27 2.40 8.76
CA ILE A 91 -13.19 2.50 9.75
C ILE A 91 -13.03 1.19 10.50
N GLY A 92 -14.13 0.55 10.89
CA GLY A 92 -14.11 -0.76 11.53
C GLY A 92 -13.46 -1.84 10.67
N GLN A 93 -13.71 -1.84 9.36
CA GLN A 93 -13.10 -2.77 8.43
C GLN A 93 -11.60 -2.50 8.24
N LEU A 94 -11.20 -1.24 8.25
CA LEU A 94 -9.79 -0.85 8.08
C LEU A 94 -8.96 -1.17 9.33
N SER A 95 -9.56 -1.20 10.50
CA SER A 95 -8.86 -1.48 11.76
C SER A 95 -8.73 -2.98 12.06
N GLU A 96 -9.37 -3.83 11.30
CA GLU A 96 -9.19 -5.28 11.35
C GLU A 96 -7.95 -5.66 10.51
#